data_ee5a349d879b9532fd0477d24e55b4ae
#
_entry.id   ee5a349d879b9532fd0477d24e55b4ae
#
_cell.length_a   1.000
_cell.length_b   1.000
_cell.length_c   1.000
_cell.angle_alpha   90.00
_cell.angle_beta   90.00
_cell.angle_gamma   90.00
#
_symmetry.space_group_name_H-M   'P 1'
#
loop_
_entity.id
_entity.type
_entity.pdbx_description
1 polymer ?
#
loop_
_entity_poly.entity_id
_entity_poly.type
_entity_poly.pdbx_seq_one_letter_code
_entity_poly.pdbx_strand_id
1 'polypeptide(L)'
;PRLLIWTKQQKAPELPQLDLLVRTANWNLINGKLSAAGPIKSLQRPQKDQQRFLTAVALEGNTKEEWLDFFPPVVITDPAKKMELKAGLSRWWIKQERITSLDYAEAKLDKLLLKGSKLDLQERNHSIQVGANCVVIQPQQSLKADTCTWNWKTGAILAEGAVELRRNQLNQVTRARQLQGKTGSDGLVVFTAPGERVATQLRLPQAKSPIKNQTPAIQF
;
A
#
# COMPACT_ATOMS: atom_id res chain seq x y z
N PRO A 1 -1.75 13.83 27.68
CA PRO A 1 -0.36 14.28 27.43
C PRO A 1 -0.04 14.38 25.95
N ARG A 2 0.93 15.22 25.63
CA ARG A 2 1.42 15.45 24.28
C ARG A 2 2.93 15.20 24.25
N LEU A 3 3.37 14.34 23.33
CA LEU A 3 4.76 14.02 23.12
C LEU A 3 5.21 14.59 21.78
N LEU A 4 6.30 15.34 21.78
CA LEU A 4 6.88 15.96 20.59
C LEU A 4 8.23 15.33 20.33
N ILE A 5 8.44 14.84 19.10
CA ILE A 5 9.68 14.19 18.69
C ILE A 5 10.27 14.95 17.51
N TRP A 6 11.53 15.36 17.65
CA TRP A 6 12.35 15.95 16.58
C TRP A 6 13.45 14.98 16.21
N THR A 7 13.71 14.85 14.93
CA THR A 7 14.88 14.11 14.47
C THR A 7 16.12 15.02 14.49
N LYS A 8 17.29 14.42 14.63
CA LYS A 8 18.58 15.15 14.66
C LYS A 8 18.86 15.97 13.40
N GLN A 9 18.15 15.73 12.31
CA GLN A 9 18.34 16.45 11.05
C GLN A 9 17.54 17.76 10.98
N GLN A 10 16.59 17.97 11.90
CA GLN A 10 15.80 19.20 11.94
C GLN A 10 16.51 20.27 12.78
N LYS A 11 16.70 21.45 12.18
CA LYS A 11 17.22 22.64 12.89
C LYS A 11 16.05 23.29 13.64
N ALA A 12 16.23 23.59 14.92
CA ALA A 12 15.25 24.41 15.65
C ALA A 12 15.16 25.83 15.02
N PRO A 13 13.97 26.45 14.89
CA PRO A 13 12.69 26.18 15.55
C PRO A 13 11.67 25.45 14.65
N GLU A 14 12.07 24.43 13.97
CA GLU A 14 11.16 23.68 13.10
C GLU A 14 10.07 22.93 13.87
N LEU A 15 8.92 22.68 13.20
CA LEU A 15 7.84 21.88 13.77
C LEU A 15 8.33 20.44 14.03
N PRO A 16 7.89 19.79 15.12
CA PRO A 16 8.29 18.42 15.40
C PRO A 16 7.88 17.48 14.27
N GLN A 17 8.74 16.53 13.95
CA GLN A 17 8.46 15.55 12.93
C GLN A 17 7.30 14.64 13.32
N LEU A 18 7.19 14.32 14.60
CA LEU A 18 6.08 13.57 15.17
C LEU A 18 5.50 14.32 16.37
N ASP A 19 4.21 14.50 16.34
CA ASP A 19 3.40 15.10 17.38
C ASP A 19 2.35 14.07 17.82
N LEU A 20 2.47 13.56 19.02
CA LEU A 20 1.65 12.48 19.56
C LEU A 20 0.72 13.00 20.66
N LEU A 21 -0.57 12.79 20.49
CA LEU A 21 -1.57 12.95 21.53
C LEU A 21 -1.91 11.57 22.10
N VAL A 22 -1.77 11.41 23.42
CA VAL A 22 -1.94 10.13 24.12
C VAL A 22 -2.75 10.33 25.39
N ARG A 23 -3.36 9.28 25.93
CA ARG A 23 -4.07 9.36 27.21
C ARG A 23 -3.11 9.40 28.38
N THR A 24 -2.15 8.49 28.40
CA THR A 24 -1.08 8.42 29.42
C THR A 24 0.22 8.05 28.74
N ALA A 25 1.34 8.50 29.27
CA ALA A 25 2.66 8.13 28.80
C ALA A 25 3.61 7.89 29.96
N ASN A 26 4.48 6.91 29.80
CA ASN A 26 5.61 6.63 30.68
C ASN A 26 6.88 6.62 29.85
N TRP A 27 7.82 7.51 30.15
CA TRP A 27 9.08 7.63 29.42
C TRP A 27 10.25 7.60 30.37
N ASN A 28 11.08 6.57 30.28
CA ASN A 28 12.32 6.47 31.01
C ASN A 28 13.45 7.11 30.19
N LEU A 29 13.89 8.29 30.64
CA LEU A 29 14.94 9.07 29.96
C LEU A 29 16.31 8.42 30.02
N ILE A 30 16.57 7.54 31.02
CA ILE A 30 17.87 6.87 31.19
C ILE A 30 18.07 5.81 30.13
N ASN A 31 17.07 4.94 29.87
CA ASN A 31 17.19 3.84 28.94
C ASN A 31 16.43 4.07 27.61
N GLY A 32 15.70 5.18 27.48
CA GLY A 32 14.94 5.56 26.31
C GLY A 32 13.60 4.84 26.13
N LYS A 33 13.21 3.93 27.02
CA LYS A 33 11.93 3.20 26.92
C LYS A 33 10.76 4.16 27.04
N LEU A 34 9.84 4.04 26.10
CA LEU A 34 8.61 4.82 26.03
C LEU A 34 7.42 3.85 25.91
N SER A 35 6.39 4.07 26.70
CA SER A 35 5.08 3.43 26.51
C SER A 35 3.98 4.46 26.66
N ALA A 36 2.91 4.32 25.86
CA ALA A 36 1.77 5.20 25.98
C ALA A 36 0.47 4.44 25.68
N ALA A 37 -0.53 4.72 26.54
CA ALA A 37 -1.87 4.20 26.35
C ALA A 37 -2.71 5.18 25.52
N GLY A 38 -3.53 4.61 24.65
CA GLY A 38 -4.35 5.35 23.71
C GLY A 38 -5.75 5.66 24.18
N PRO A 39 -6.54 6.20 23.25
CA PRO A 39 -6.24 6.24 21.81
C PRO A 39 -5.05 7.16 21.49
N ILE A 40 -4.15 6.65 20.65
CA ILE A 40 -3.03 7.41 20.10
C ILE A 40 -3.52 8.17 18.88
N LYS A 41 -3.25 9.46 18.81
CA LYS A 41 -3.40 10.28 17.60
C LYS A 41 -2.08 10.97 17.33
N SER A 42 -1.59 10.84 16.13
CA SER A 42 -0.31 11.40 15.73
C SER A 42 -0.45 12.26 14.50
N LEU A 43 0.27 13.37 14.49
CA LEU A 43 0.54 14.17 13.32
C LEU A 43 2.01 14.05 12.97
N GLN A 44 2.29 13.46 11.83
CA GLN A 44 3.62 13.37 11.24
C GLN A 44 3.79 14.45 10.18
N ARG A 45 5.00 14.99 10.07
CA ARG A 45 5.40 15.95 9.05
C ARG A 45 6.63 15.43 8.32
N PRO A 46 6.45 14.51 7.35
CA PRO A 46 7.58 13.95 6.60
C PRO A 46 8.33 15.02 5.80
N GLN A 47 7.63 16.07 5.37
CA GLN A 47 8.19 17.27 4.73
C GLN A 47 7.43 18.52 5.21
N LYS A 48 7.99 19.70 4.96
CA LYS A 48 7.52 20.98 5.51
C LYS A 48 6.00 21.23 5.33
N ASP A 49 5.46 20.87 4.16
CA ASP A 49 4.05 21.12 3.80
C ASP A 49 3.21 19.82 3.74
N GLN A 50 3.76 18.70 4.18
CA GLN A 50 3.05 17.41 4.18
C GLN A 50 2.65 17.03 5.60
N GLN A 51 1.38 16.66 5.73
CA GLN A 51 0.82 16.18 6.99
C GLN A 51 0.30 14.76 6.79
N ARG A 52 0.68 13.89 7.70
CA ARG A 52 0.19 12.53 7.79
C ARG A 52 -0.36 12.31 9.19
N PHE A 53 -1.50 11.68 9.26
CA PHE A 53 -2.14 11.34 10.52
C PHE A 53 -1.98 9.84 10.76
N LEU A 54 -1.71 9.48 12.01
CA LEU A 54 -1.68 8.09 12.45
C LEU A 54 -2.55 7.94 13.68
N THR A 55 -3.34 6.87 13.73
CA THR A 55 -4.09 6.45 14.91
C THR A 55 -3.72 5.03 15.30
N ALA A 56 -3.68 4.74 16.61
CA ALA A 56 -3.42 3.42 17.17
C ALA A 56 -4.05 3.29 18.55
N VAL A 57 -4.12 2.07 19.08
CA VAL A 57 -4.66 1.83 20.44
C VAL A 57 -3.65 2.17 21.51
N ALA A 58 -2.39 1.84 21.30
CA ALA A 58 -1.29 2.09 22.19
C ALA A 58 0.01 2.21 21.42
N LEU A 59 1.08 2.61 22.07
CA LEU A 59 2.42 2.54 21.51
C LEU A 59 3.45 2.10 22.58
N GLU A 60 4.49 1.44 22.10
CA GLU A 60 5.71 1.18 22.86
C GLU A 60 6.91 1.51 21.99
N GLY A 61 8.06 1.78 22.59
CA GLY A 61 9.24 2.04 21.80
C GLY A 61 10.48 2.37 22.62
N ASN A 62 11.54 2.69 21.87
CA ASN A 62 12.78 3.15 22.43
C ASN A 62 13.31 4.36 21.65
N THR A 63 13.36 5.50 22.33
CA THR A 63 13.79 6.76 21.70
C THR A 63 15.31 6.83 21.48
N LYS A 64 16.11 6.02 22.19
CA LYS A 64 17.56 5.91 21.96
C LYS A 64 17.89 5.01 20.78
N GLU A 65 17.08 3.95 20.60
CA GLU A 65 17.16 3.02 19.46
C GLU A 65 16.36 3.50 18.26
N GLU A 66 15.60 4.59 18.42
CA GLU A 66 14.85 5.28 17.37
C GLU A 66 13.80 4.43 16.69
N TRP A 67 13.00 3.65 17.45
CA TRP A 67 11.85 2.91 16.96
C TRP A 67 10.61 3.07 17.85
N LEU A 68 9.44 2.97 17.22
CA LEU A 68 8.12 2.97 17.88
C LEU A 68 7.23 1.88 17.30
N ASP A 69 6.63 1.06 18.15
CA ASP A 69 5.60 0.07 17.82
C ASP A 69 4.23 0.65 18.12
N PHE A 70 3.38 0.66 17.09
CA PHE A 70 1.98 1.07 17.18
C PHE A 70 1.10 -0.17 17.21
N PHE A 71 0.25 -0.27 18.24
CA PHE A 71 -0.64 -1.42 18.42
C PHE A 71 -1.94 -1.26 17.63
N PRO A 72 -2.42 -2.36 17.02
CA PRO A 72 -3.57 -2.34 16.12
C PRO A 72 -4.90 -2.01 16.81
N PRO A 73 -5.87 -1.49 16.02
CA PRO A 73 -5.77 -1.17 14.61
C PRO A 73 -4.93 0.09 14.36
N VAL A 74 -3.95 0.00 13.46
CA VAL A 74 -3.14 1.14 13.03
C VAL A 74 -3.72 1.68 11.73
N VAL A 75 -4.04 2.98 11.71
CA VAL A 75 -4.52 3.66 10.51
C VAL A 75 -3.64 4.87 10.24
N ILE A 76 -3.09 4.93 9.03
CA ILE A 76 -2.28 6.06 8.56
C ILE A 76 -3.02 6.72 7.41
N THR A 77 -3.21 8.03 7.48
CA THR A 77 -3.87 8.81 6.43
C THR A 77 -2.94 9.91 5.94
N ASP A 78 -2.71 9.97 4.65
CA ASP A 78 -1.95 11.04 3.97
C ASP A 78 -2.89 11.73 2.96
N PRO A 79 -3.51 12.86 3.33
CA PRO A 79 -4.47 13.54 2.47
C PRO A 79 -3.86 14.06 1.16
N ALA A 80 -2.60 14.48 1.19
CA ALA A 80 -1.91 15.00 0.00
C ALA A 80 -1.73 13.91 -1.07
N LYS A 81 -1.55 12.67 -0.63
CA LYS A 81 -1.43 11.49 -1.52
C LYS A 81 -2.75 10.77 -1.74
N LYS A 82 -3.86 11.23 -1.13
CA LYS A 82 -5.15 10.50 -1.08
C LYS A 82 -4.97 9.05 -0.63
N MET A 83 -4.10 8.85 0.36
CA MET A 83 -3.71 7.54 0.85
C MET A 83 -4.33 7.27 2.22
N GLU A 84 -4.90 6.09 2.38
CA GLU A 84 -5.27 5.50 3.66
C GLU A 84 -4.60 4.12 3.76
N LEU A 85 -3.85 3.90 4.82
CA LEU A 85 -3.19 2.63 5.13
C LEU A 85 -3.77 2.09 6.44
N LYS A 86 -4.23 0.85 6.42
CA LYS A 86 -4.61 0.08 7.61
C LYS A 86 -3.63 -1.06 7.79
N ALA A 87 -3.16 -1.26 9.01
CA ALA A 87 -2.19 -2.30 9.31
C ALA A 87 -2.40 -2.91 10.70
N GLY A 88 -1.83 -4.08 10.90
CA GLY A 88 -1.69 -4.70 12.21
C GLY A 88 -0.63 -4.00 13.05
N LEU A 89 0.08 -4.75 13.89
CA LEU A 89 1.21 -4.23 14.66
C LEU A 89 2.25 -3.62 13.72
N SER A 90 2.51 -2.32 13.88
CA SER A 90 3.35 -1.56 12.96
C SER A 90 4.51 -0.93 13.68
N ARG A 91 5.73 -1.19 13.21
CA ARG A 91 6.95 -0.56 13.71
C ARG A 91 7.40 0.58 12.81
N TRP A 92 7.57 1.75 13.37
CA TRP A 92 8.22 2.89 12.73
C TRP A 92 9.68 2.99 13.16
N TRP A 93 10.57 2.87 12.19
CA TRP A 93 12.01 3.09 12.29
C TRP A 93 12.30 4.55 11.96
N ILE A 94 12.40 5.40 13.00
CA ILE A 94 12.42 6.86 12.89
C ILE A 94 13.56 7.33 11.96
N LYS A 95 14.78 6.86 12.25
CA LYS A 95 15.98 7.24 11.47
C LYS A 95 15.95 6.73 10.02
N GLN A 96 15.32 5.59 9.79
CA GLN A 96 15.22 4.99 8.47
C GLN A 96 14.05 5.55 7.65
N GLU A 97 13.17 6.32 8.27
CA GLU A 97 11.92 6.79 7.66
C GLU A 97 11.12 5.63 7.06
N ARG A 98 11.03 4.53 7.82
CA ARG A 98 10.46 3.27 7.37
C ARG A 98 9.39 2.78 8.34
N ILE A 99 8.27 2.29 7.80
CA ILE A 99 7.21 1.66 8.59
C ILE A 99 7.04 0.23 8.11
N THR A 100 7.10 -0.73 9.04
CA THR A 100 6.90 -2.16 8.73
C THR A 100 5.74 -2.71 9.53
N SER A 101 4.97 -3.65 8.94
CA SER A 101 4.00 -4.49 9.63
C SER A 101 4.14 -5.92 9.15
N LEU A 102 4.03 -6.89 10.05
CA LEU A 102 4.19 -8.32 9.73
C LEU A 102 2.86 -9.07 9.65
N ASP A 103 1.76 -8.39 9.95
CA ASP A 103 0.46 -9.02 10.05
C ASP A 103 -0.40 -8.73 8.81
N TYR A 104 -1.23 -7.72 8.95
CA TYR A 104 -2.21 -7.31 7.95
C TYR A 104 -1.83 -5.94 7.40
N ALA A 105 -2.02 -5.76 6.10
CA ALA A 105 -1.87 -4.46 5.45
C ALA A 105 -2.92 -4.25 4.36
N GLU A 106 -3.56 -3.10 4.39
CA GLU A 106 -4.45 -2.62 3.34
C GLU A 106 -4.12 -1.16 3.05
N ALA A 107 -3.68 -0.87 1.83
CA ALA A 107 -3.40 0.49 1.37
C ALA A 107 -4.39 0.88 0.29
N LYS A 108 -5.13 1.95 0.52
CA LYS A 108 -6.03 2.58 -0.45
C LYS A 108 -5.39 3.85 -0.97
N LEU A 109 -5.29 3.98 -2.29
CA LEU A 109 -4.65 5.10 -2.98
C LEU A 109 -5.55 5.50 -4.15
N ASP A 110 -6.34 6.56 -3.98
CA ASP A 110 -7.38 6.96 -4.93
C ASP A 110 -8.28 5.75 -5.29
N LYS A 111 -8.15 5.22 -6.53
CA LYS A 111 -8.92 4.05 -7.03
C LYS A 111 -8.16 2.72 -6.92
N LEU A 112 -6.95 2.74 -6.36
CA LEU A 112 -6.12 1.56 -6.17
C LEU A 112 -6.30 1.04 -4.74
N LEU A 113 -6.59 -0.24 -4.60
CA LEU A 113 -6.62 -0.94 -3.32
C LEU A 113 -5.56 -2.05 -3.34
N LEU A 114 -4.63 -1.98 -2.39
CA LEU A 114 -3.53 -2.91 -2.23
C LEU A 114 -3.70 -3.65 -0.90
N LYS A 115 -3.69 -4.98 -0.90
CA LYS A 115 -3.86 -5.81 0.30
C LYS A 115 -2.79 -6.89 0.39
N GLY A 116 -2.42 -7.27 1.61
CA GLY A 116 -1.52 -8.38 1.90
C GLY A 116 -1.28 -8.55 3.39
N SER A 117 -0.36 -9.47 3.75
CA SER A 117 -0.07 -9.80 5.14
C SER A 117 1.19 -9.15 5.69
N LYS A 118 1.96 -8.46 4.86
CA LYS A 118 3.18 -7.75 5.26
C LYS A 118 3.23 -6.40 4.58
N LEU A 119 3.76 -5.42 5.29
CA LEU A 119 3.95 -4.05 4.79
C LEU A 119 5.39 -3.62 5.03
N ASP A 120 5.96 -2.97 4.04
CA ASP A 120 7.21 -2.20 4.14
C ASP A 120 7.04 -0.88 3.38
N LEU A 121 6.82 0.21 4.11
CA LEU A 121 6.71 1.55 3.57
C LEU A 121 8.04 2.27 3.80
N GLN A 122 8.66 2.73 2.73
CA GLN A 122 9.95 3.43 2.74
C GLN A 122 9.80 4.83 2.14
N GLU A 123 9.82 5.84 3.00
CA GLU A 123 9.63 7.25 2.60
C GLU A 123 10.72 7.73 1.63
N ARG A 124 11.98 7.42 1.94
CA ARG A 124 13.14 7.84 1.12
C ARG A 124 13.06 7.32 -0.29
N ASN A 125 12.59 6.09 -0.44
CA ASN A 125 12.48 5.44 -1.74
C ASN A 125 11.13 5.72 -2.43
N HIS A 126 10.23 6.41 -1.74
CA HIS A 126 8.87 6.69 -2.20
C HIS A 126 8.14 5.38 -2.55
N SER A 127 8.34 4.32 -1.77
CA SER A 127 7.84 2.99 -2.10
C SER A 127 7.08 2.35 -0.95
N ILE A 128 6.07 1.57 -1.34
CA ILE A 128 5.35 0.67 -0.47
C ILE A 128 5.42 -0.73 -1.07
N GLN A 129 5.88 -1.68 -0.29
CA GLN A 129 5.86 -3.09 -0.64
C GLN A 129 4.83 -3.80 0.24
N VAL A 130 3.99 -4.60 -0.38
CA VAL A 130 3.06 -5.50 0.29
C VAL A 130 3.43 -6.91 -0.09
N GLY A 131 3.71 -7.73 0.89
CA GLY A 131 4.12 -9.11 0.72
C GLY A 131 3.09 -10.10 1.25
N ALA A 132 3.37 -11.39 1.05
CA ALA A 132 2.55 -12.52 1.44
C ALA A 132 1.09 -12.40 0.96
N ASN A 133 0.85 -12.88 -0.25
CA ASN A 133 -0.44 -12.83 -0.94
C ASN A 133 -0.90 -11.40 -1.29
N CYS A 134 -0.06 -10.66 -1.99
CA CYS A 134 -0.44 -9.36 -2.49
C CYS A 134 -1.63 -9.44 -3.44
N VAL A 135 -2.63 -8.59 -3.21
CA VAL A 135 -3.78 -8.38 -4.09
C VAL A 135 -3.89 -6.89 -4.40
N VAL A 136 -3.87 -6.55 -5.67
CA VAL A 136 -4.12 -5.18 -6.15
C VAL A 136 -5.47 -5.16 -6.86
N ILE A 137 -6.33 -4.23 -6.49
CA ILE A 137 -7.67 -4.08 -7.07
C ILE A 137 -7.81 -2.68 -7.64
N GLN A 138 -8.23 -2.60 -8.88
CA GLN A 138 -8.67 -1.39 -9.58
C GLN A 138 -10.04 -1.62 -10.21
N PRO A 139 -10.79 -0.60 -10.63
CA PRO A 139 -12.18 -0.76 -11.08
C PRO A 139 -12.41 -1.82 -12.15
N GLN A 140 -11.44 -2.07 -13.02
CA GLN A 140 -11.61 -2.96 -14.17
C GLN A 140 -10.58 -4.08 -14.24
N GLN A 141 -9.68 -4.14 -13.27
CA GLN A 141 -8.63 -5.14 -13.24
C GLN A 141 -8.23 -5.50 -11.81
N SER A 142 -7.75 -6.71 -11.64
CA SER A 142 -7.14 -7.16 -10.40
C SER A 142 -5.85 -7.91 -10.68
N LEU A 143 -4.89 -7.75 -9.77
CA LEU A 143 -3.60 -8.41 -9.81
C LEU A 143 -3.43 -9.19 -8.52
N LYS A 144 -2.95 -10.43 -8.62
CA LYS A 144 -2.50 -11.25 -7.49
C LYS A 144 -1.03 -11.59 -7.70
N ALA A 145 -0.26 -11.62 -6.62
CA ALA A 145 1.16 -12.00 -6.64
C ALA A 145 1.61 -12.38 -5.22
N ASP A 146 2.81 -12.94 -5.09
CA ASP A 146 3.39 -13.16 -3.77
C ASP A 146 3.79 -11.83 -3.13
N THR A 147 4.37 -10.91 -3.92
CA THR A 147 4.73 -9.56 -3.48
C THR A 147 4.38 -8.51 -4.53
N CYS A 148 4.02 -7.31 -4.07
CA CYS A 148 3.84 -6.15 -4.93
C CYS A 148 4.57 -4.95 -4.34
N THR A 149 5.32 -4.25 -5.17
CA THR A 149 5.97 -2.99 -4.84
C THR A 149 5.39 -1.89 -5.71
N TRP A 150 4.99 -0.80 -5.09
CA TRP A 150 4.52 0.39 -5.78
C TRP A 150 5.34 1.61 -5.36
N ASN A 151 5.79 2.37 -6.35
CA ASN A 151 6.48 3.64 -6.14
C ASN A 151 5.52 4.80 -6.45
N TRP A 152 5.13 5.56 -5.41
CA TRP A 152 4.13 6.61 -5.56
C TRP A 152 4.64 7.88 -6.25
N LYS A 153 5.95 8.05 -6.40
CA LYS A 153 6.54 9.18 -7.13
C LYS A 153 6.56 8.94 -8.64
N THR A 154 6.90 7.73 -9.05
CA THR A 154 7.03 7.37 -10.47
C THR A 154 5.79 6.68 -11.03
N GLY A 155 4.90 6.20 -10.17
CA GLY A 155 3.78 5.34 -10.52
C GLY A 155 4.19 3.90 -10.86
N ALA A 156 5.48 3.56 -10.76
CA ALA A 156 5.98 2.23 -11.11
C ALA A 156 5.38 1.16 -10.18
N ILE A 157 5.00 0.04 -10.76
CA ILE A 157 4.54 -1.15 -10.05
C ILE A 157 5.38 -2.35 -10.48
N LEU A 158 5.76 -3.17 -9.50
CA LEU A 158 6.42 -4.45 -9.67
C LEU A 158 5.63 -5.50 -8.87
N ALA A 159 5.23 -6.58 -9.53
CA ALA A 159 4.63 -7.74 -8.90
C ALA A 159 5.46 -8.98 -9.20
N GLU A 160 5.71 -9.80 -8.20
CA GLU A 160 6.60 -10.95 -8.28
C GLU A 160 5.99 -12.18 -7.61
N GLY A 161 6.30 -13.35 -8.16
CA GLY A 161 5.84 -14.67 -7.73
C GLY A 161 4.37 -14.90 -8.07
N ALA A 162 4.03 -16.01 -8.67
CA ALA A 162 2.67 -16.47 -8.97
C ALA A 162 1.72 -15.35 -9.49
N VAL A 163 2.22 -14.48 -10.37
CA VAL A 163 1.47 -13.30 -10.83
C VAL A 163 0.28 -13.71 -11.70
N GLU A 164 -0.91 -13.27 -11.33
CA GLU A 164 -2.13 -13.38 -12.12
C GLU A 164 -2.79 -12.00 -12.28
N LEU A 165 -2.82 -11.47 -13.50
CA LEU A 165 -3.55 -10.26 -13.85
C LEU A 165 -4.86 -10.63 -14.55
N ARG A 166 -5.98 -10.13 -14.01
CA ARG A 166 -7.32 -10.24 -14.63
C ARG A 166 -7.77 -8.87 -15.11
N ARG A 167 -8.21 -8.79 -16.37
CA ARG A 167 -8.84 -7.62 -16.97
C ARG A 167 -10.27 -7.96 -17.32
N ASN A 168 -11.23 -7.44 -16.54
CA ASN A 168 -12.63 -7.83 -16.63
C ASN A 168 -13.27 -7.42 -17.96
N GLN A 169 -12.96 -6.22 -18.46
CA GLN A 169 -13.51 -5.74 -19.75
C GLN A 169 -13.09 -6.59 -20.94
N LEU A 170 -11.89 -7.15 -20.89
CA LEU A 170 -11.34 -7.95 -21.99
C LEU A 170 -11.54 -9.45 -21.78
N ASN A 171 -12.19 -9.86 -20.67
CA ASN A 171 -12.24 -11.27 -20.26
C ASN A 171 -10.85 -11.95 -20.33
N GLN A 172 -9.81 -11.21 -19.96
CA GLN A 172 -8.42 -11.62 -20.09
C GLN A 172 -7.84 -12.03 -18.74
N VAL A 173 -7.15 -13.16 -18.73
CA VAL A 173 -6.31 -13.58 -17.60
C VAL A 173 -4.91 -13.83 -18.13
N THR A 174 -3.93 -13.15 -17.52
CA THR A 174 -2.51 -13.33 -17.86
C THR A 174 -1.76 -13.81 -16.61
N ARG A 175 -0.94 -14.85 -16.78
CA ARG A 175 -0.09 -15.41 -15.73
C ARG A 175 1.38 -15.29 -16.12
N ALA A 176 2.19 -14.88 -15.13
CA ALA A 176 3.64 -14.73 -15.30
C ALA A 176 4.34 -14.86 -13.93
N ARG A 177 5.65 -14.95 -13.90
CA ARG A 177 6.43 -14.85 -12.66
C ARG A 177 6.61 -13.43 -12.20
N GLN A 178 6.65 -12.48 -13.12
CA GLN A 178 6.87 -11.08 -12.83
C GLN A 178 6.01 -10.20 -13.73
N LEU A 179 5.52 -9.12 -13.18
CA LEU A 179 4.86 -8.04 -13.90
C LEU A 179 5.52 -6.74 -13.53
N GLN A 180 5.93 -5.98 -14.54
CA GLN A 180 6.39 -4.60 -14.37
C GLN A 180 5.50 -3.66 -15.17
N GLY A 181 5.23 -2.49 -14.61
CA GLY A 181 4.41 -1.50 -15.28
C GLY A 181 4.34 -0.18 -14.54
N LYS A 182 3.45 0.69 -14.98
CA LYS A 182 3.11 1.93 -14.31
C LYS A 182 1.61 1.97 -14.01
N THR A 183 1.24 2.59 -12.90
CA THR A 183 -0.15 2.94 -12.60
C THR A 183 -0.54 4.17 -13.40
N GLY A 184 -1.71 4.14 -14.05
CA GLY A 184 -2.22 5.23 -14.89
C GLY A 184 -2.80 4.72 -16.21
N SER A 185 -3.49 5.61 -16.96
CA SER A 185 -4.13 5.26 -18.24
C SER A 185 -3.13 4.83 -19.32
N ASP A 186 -1.92 5.39 -19.27
CA ASP A 186 -0.88 5.21 -20.30
C ASP A 186 0.24 4.26 -19.85
N GLY A 187 0.02 3.54 -18.74
CA GLY A 187 1.03 2.66 -18.18
C GLY A 187 1.32 1.45 -19.07
N LEU A 188 2.55 1.35 -19.54
CA LEU A 188 3.05 0.15 -20.21
C LEU A 188 3.21 -0.96 -19.18
N VAL A 189 2.49 -2.06 -19.37
CA VAL A 189 2.64 -3.25 -18.55
C VAL A 189 3.46 -4.28 -19.32
N VAL A 190 4.62 -4.62 -18.79
CA VAL A 190 5.50 -5.64 -19.35
C VAL A 190 5.43 -6.89 -18.48
N PHE A 191 5.12 -8.01 -19.09
CA PHE A 191 5.15 -9.31 -18.42
C PHE A 191 6.47 -10.01 -18.68
N THR A 192 7.10 -10.49 -17.63
CA THR A 192 8.29 -11.30 -17.72
C THR A 192 8.10 -12.61 -16.96
N ALA A 193 8.62 -13.68 -17.51
CA ALA A 193 8.65 -14.99 -16.89
C ALA A 193 10.03 -15.62 -17.15
N PRO A 194 11.09 -15.21 -16.41
CA PRO A 194 12.42 -15.75 -16.61
C PRO A 194 12.43 -17.28 -16.53
N GLY A 195 12.85 -17.95 -17.61
CA GLY A 195 12.86 -19.41 -17.72
C GLY A 195 11.50 -20.06 -17.96
N GLU A 196 10.42 -19.29 -18.11
CA GLU A 196 9.07 -19.79 -18.34
C GLU A 196 8.36 -18.97 -19.43
N ARG A 197 7.18 -19.47 -19.87
CA ARG A 197 6.34 -18.74 -20.84
C ARG A 197 5.30 -17.90 -20.10
N VAL A 198 5.05 -16.68 -20.58
CA VAL A 198 3.89 -15.90 -20.20
C VAL A 198 2.65 -16.50 -20.84
N ALA A 199 1.68 -16.91 -20.03
CA ALA A 199 0.42 -17.48 -20.51
C ALA A 199 -0.69 -16.45 -20.45
N THR A 200 -1.35 -16.19 -21.59
CA THR A 200 -2.51 -15.29 -21.67
C THR A 200 -3.72 -16.06 -22.22
N GLN A 201 -4.81 -16.04 -21.48
CA GLN A 201 -6.11 -16.56 -21.85
C GLN A 201 -7.05 -15.41 -22.20
N LEU A 202 -7.62 -15.43 -23.42
CA LEU A 202 -8.65 -14.49 -23.87
C LEU A 202 -9.95 -15.26 -24.08
N ARG A 203 -11.05 -14.81 -23.47
CA ARG A 203 -12.38 -15.27 -23.81
C ARG A 203 -13.00 -14.26 -24.76
N LEU A 204 -13.04 -14.60 -26.04
CA LEU A 204 -13.76 -13.79 -27.03
C LEU A 204 -15.26 -13.88 -26.74
N PRO A 205 -16.02 -12.78 -26.87
CA PRO A 205 -17.47 -12.85 -26.83
C PRO A 205 -17.92 -13.80 -27.92
N GLN A 206 -18.78 -14.76 -27.59
CA GLN A 206 -19.40 -15.59 -28.63
C GLN A 206 -20.15 -14.68 -29.59
N ALA A 207 -19.81 -14.76 -30.89
CA ALA A 207 -20.60 -14.11 -31.92
C ALA A 207 -22.04 -14.63 -31.77
N LYS A 208 -23.00 -13.74 -31.55
CA LYS A 208 -24.41 -14.11 -31.61
C LYS A 208 -24.60 -14.76 -33.00
N SER A 209 -25.02 -16.02 -33.02
CA SER A 209 -25.34 -16.71 -34.24
C SER A 209 -26.25 -15.82 -35.07
N PRO A 210 -25.99 -15.63 -36.39
CA PRO A 210 -26.88 -14.83 -37.22
C PRO A 210 -28.27 -15.41 -37.10
N ILE A 211 -29.24 -14.56 -36.79
CA ILE A 211 -30.67 -14.91 -36.85
C ILE A 211 -30.89 -15.45 -38.26
N LYS A 212 -31.19 -16.73 -38.38
CA LYS A 212 -31.65 -17.31 -39.65
C LYS A 212 -32.89 -16.49 -40.07
N ASN A 213 -32.73 -15.62 -41.07
CA ASN A 213 -33.84 -14.97 -41.71
C ASN A 213 -34.73 -16.10 -42.22
N GLN A 214 -35.87 -16.27 -41.59
CA GLN A 214 -36.93 -17.10 -42.15
C GLN A 214 -37.38 -16.39 -43.46
N THR A 215 -37.08 -16.99 -44.56
CA THR A 215 -37.62 -16.59 -45.85
C THR A 215 -39.14 -16.71 -45.77
N PRO A 216 -39.91 -15.65 -46.01
CA PRO A 216 -41.37 -15.77 -46.04
C PRO A 216 -41.77 -16.73 -47.15
N ALA A 217 -42.55 -17.76 -46.80
CA ALA A 217 -43.16 -18.65 -47.76
C ALA A 217 -44.13 -17.84 -48.58
N ILE A 218 -43.87 -17.71 -49.92
CA ILE A 218 -44.81 -17.18 -50.89
C ILE A 218 -45.83 -18.29 -51.17
N GLN A 219 -47.06 -18.12 -50.68
CA GLN A 219 -48.20 -18.95 -51.15
C GLN A 219 -48.73 -18.38 -52.43
N PHE A 220 -48.81 -19.22 -53.46
CA PHE A 220 -49.58 -18.98 -54.71
C PHE A 220 -50.99 -19.43 -54.55
#